data_056dee8046d5d0da6f0f3a56b0a44231
#
_entry.id   056dee8046d5d0da6f0f3a56b0a44231
#
_cell.length_a   1.000
_cell.length_b   1.000
_cell.length_c   1.000
_cell.angle_alpha   90.00
_cell.angle_beta   90.00
_cell.angle_gamma   90.00
#
_symmetry.space_group_name_H-M   'P 1'
#
loop_
_entity.id
_entity.type
_entity.pdbx_description
1 polymer ?
#
loop_
_entity_poly.entity_id
_entity_poly.type
_entity_poly.pdbx_seq_one_letter_code
_entity_poly.pdbx_strand_id
1 'polypeptide(L)'
;EDSIAVHSWKDFPIEDNKKTNIYGTLKRADMRDMLFLKTELKNLKYIDELIIMTSSPRRRYALETNLADLIPISFSKINFIDIRGNIDTRLKKFMAGEAHGIVVAKAAIDRILEYEKSNNISTSPIQTCLKASQWMVLPLSLFPSAPAQGAIGIEVANKNHSLIDLVQSINEKETFDNVVNERKIMSRYGGGCSQKIGVSIWEKNNLKIKSINGLTED
;
A
#
# COMPACT_ATOMS: atom_id res chain seq x y z
N GLU A 1 -4.72 -26.49 -17.44
CA GLU A 1 -3.72 -25.57 -18.01
C GLU A 1 -2.55 -25.47 -17.06
N ASP A 2 -1.34 -25.64 -17.60
CA ASP A 2 -0.09 -25.64 -16.84
C ASP A 2 0.46 -24.20 -16.78
N SER A 3 -0.25 -23.33 -16.10
CA SER A 3 0.11 -21.92 -15.98
C SER A 3 0.03 -21.43 -14.54
N ILE A 4 0.93 -20.50 -14.22
CA ILE A 4 0.99 -19.76 -12.96
C ILE A 4 0.61 -18.32 -13.28
N ALA A 5 -0.27 -17.71 -12.46
CA ALA A 5 -0.53 -16.29 -12.51
C ALA A 5 0.05 -15.60 -11.27
N VAL A 6 0.65 -14.42 -11.49
CA VAL A 6 1.29 -13.64 -10.43
C VAL A 6 0.55 -12.32 -10.26
N HIS A 7 0.13 -12.04 -9.04
CA HIS A 7 -0.71 -10.88 -8.71
C HIS A 7 -0.07 -10.00 -7.64
N SER A 8 -0.37 -8.70 -7.69
CA SER A 8 -0.35 -7.90 -6.47
C SER A 8 -1.46 -8.44 -5.56
N TRP A 9 -1.12 -9.12 -4.47
CA TRP A 9 -2.11 -9.90 -3.72
C TRP A 9 -3.21 -9.03 -3.09
N LYS A 10 -2.92 -7.76 -2.80
CA LYS A 10 -3.94 -6.81 -2.29
C LYS A 10 -5.09 -6.56 -3.28
N ASP A 11 -4.81 -6.71 -4.59
CA ASP A 11 -5.77 -6.46 -5.67
C ASP A 11 -6.51 -7.74 -6.09
N PHE A 12 -6.12 -8.90 -5.53
CA PHE A 12 -6.76 -10.20 -5.74
C PHE A 12 -8.08 -10.28 -4.94
N PRO A 13 -9.19 -10.76 -5.53
CA PRO A 13 -10.48 -10.86 -4.85
C PRO A 13 -10.40 -11.61 -3.51
N ILE A 14 -11.19 -11.17 -2.53
CA ILE A 14 -11.28 -11.86 -1.22
C ILE A 14 -12.16 -13.11 -1.32
N GLU A 15 -13.07 -13.12 -2.27
CA GLU A 15 -14.00 -14.22 -2.50
C GLU A 15 -13.28 -15.46 -3.03
N ASP A 16 -13.71 -16.62 -2.54
CA ASP A 16 -13.12 -17.91 -2.94
C ASP A 16 -13.42 -18.22 -4.41
N ASN A 17 -12.38 -18.55 -5.17
CA ASN A 17 -12.52 -19.08 -6.51
C ASN A 17 -12.44 -20.62 -6.48
N LYS A 18 -13.49 -21.28 -7.00
CA LYS A 18 -13.56 -22.74 -7.04
C LYS A 18 -12.54 -23.39 -7.99
N LYS A 19 -11.96 -22.64 -8.91
CA LYS A 19 -11.07 -23.16 -9.98
C LYS A 19 -9.58 -22.93 -9.68
N THR A 20 -9.26 -21.82 -9.04
CA THR A 20 -7.89 -21.38 -8.79
C THR A 20 -7.78 -20.81 -7.38
N ASN A 21 -6.57 -20.80 -6.81
CA ASN A 21 -6.31 -20.16 -5.53
C ASN A 21 -4.85 -19.68 -5.45
N ILE A 22 -4.56 -18.81 -4.48
CA ILE A 22 -3.19 -18.45 -4.14
C ILE A 22 -2.57 -19.57 -3.28
N TYR A 23 -1.49 -20.15 -3.77
CA TYR A 23 -0.82 -21.26 -3.10
C TYR A 23 0.54 -20.89 -2.52
N GLY A 24 1.05 -19.69 -2.85
CA GLY A 24 2.32 -19.24 -2.33
C GLY A 24 2.53 -17.74 -2.50
N THR A 25 3.52 -17.25 -1.80
CA THR A 25 4.01 -15.87 -1.85
C THR A 25 5.52 -15.83 -1.67
N LEU A 26 6.13 -14.73 -2.06
CA LEU A 26 7.52 -14.44 -1.75
C LEU A 26 7.61 -13.54 -0.52
N LYS A 27 8.82 -13.30 -0.03
CA LYS A 27 9.07 -12.36 1.08
C LYS A 27 8.39 -11.02 0.80
N ARG A 28 7.63 -10.55 1.77
CA ARG A 28 6.84 -9.32 1.66
C ARG A 28 7.73 -8.09 1.53
N ALA A 29 7.45 -7.24 0.57
CA ALA A 29 8.00 -5.91 0.52
C ALA A 29 7.39 -5.02 1.64
N ASP A 30 7.97 -3.83 1.86
CA ASP A 30 7.47 -2.91 2.89
C ASP A 30 6.01 -2.56 2.66
N MET A 31 5.14 -2.99 3.58
CA MET A 31 3.70 -2.84 3.47
C MET A 31 3.20 -1.41 3.77
N ARG A 32 4.06 -0.52 4.28
CA ARG A 32 3.68 0.82 4.69
C ARG A 32 3.27 1.71 3.52
N ASP A 33 2.53 2.75 3.84
CA ASP A 33 2.30 3.86 2.93
C ASP A 33 3.38 4.93 3.09
N MET A 34 3.61 5.69 2.04
CA MET A 34 4.55 6.80 1.99
C MET A 34 3.81 8.06 1.57
N LEU A 35 3.95 9.10 2.38
CA LEU A 35 3.43 10.44 2.11
C LEU A 35 4.53 11.30 1.53
N PHE A 36 4.25 11.95 0.41
CA PHE A 36 5.06 13.03 -0.14
C PHE A 36 4.32 14.35 0.05
N LEU A 37 5.04 15.37 0.50
CA LEU A 37 4.56 16.75 0.63
C LEU A 37 5.45 17.66 -0.20
N LYS A 38 4.87 18.63 -0.90
CA LYS A 38 5.62 19.62 -1.66
C LYS A 38 6.56 20.41 -0.75
N THR A 39 7.77 20.64 -1.23
CA THR A 39 8.82 21.37 -0.47
C THR A 39 8.42 22.81 -0.12
N GLU A 40 7.54 23.42 -0.89
CA GLU A 40 6.98 24.75 -0.62
C GLU A 40 6.33 24.87 0.75
N LEU A 41 5.78 23.76 1.27
CA LEU A 41 5.17 23.71 2.59
C LEU A 41 6.18 23.79 3.74
N LYS A 42 7.47 23.55 3.49
CA LYS A 42 8.51 23.39 4.52
C LYS A 42 8.60 24.58 5.48
N ASN A 43 8.35 25.78 5.00
CA ASN A 43 8.48 27.01 5.78
C ASN A 43 7.13 27.53 6.29
N LEU A 44 6.03 26.85 5.99
CA LEU A 44 4.72 27.22 6.46
C LEU A 44 4.45 26.63 7.85
N LYS A 45 3.93 27.45 8.75
CA LYS A 45 3.42 26.99 10.04
C LYS A 45 1.96 26.58 9.99
N TYR A 46 1.21 27.20 9.05
CA TYR A 46 -0.23 27.04 8.91
C TYR A 46 -0.66 27.18 7.45
N ILE A 47 -1.67 26.43 7.07
CA ILE A 47 -2.43 26.56 5.82
C ILE A 47 -3.93 26.36 6.12
N ASP A 48 -4.82 27.03 5.40
CA ASP A 48 -6.27 26.83 5.59
C ASP A 48 -6.70 25.42 5.17
N GLU A 49 -6.19 24.96 4.06
CA GLU A 49 -6.61 23.71 3.45
C GLU A 49 -5.41 22.87 2.99
N LEU A 50 -5.30 21.66 3.51
CA LEU A 50 -4.32 20.68 3.07
C LEU A 50 -4.95 19.74 2.04
N ILE A 51 -4.45 19.74 0.81
CA ILE A 51 -4.98 18.93 -0.30
C ILE A 51 -4.06 17.74 -0.57
N ILE A 52 -4.57 16.51 -0.41
CA ILE A 52 -3.82 15.27 -0.60
C ILE A 52 -4.41 14.41 -1.72
N MET A 53 -3.58 13.94 -2.64
CA MET A 53 -3.98 13.02 -3.70
C MET A 53 -4.06 11.60 -3.19
N THR A 54 -5.26 11.05 -3.13
CA THR A 54 -5.54 9.63 -2.90
C THR A 54 -6.98 9.26 -3.22
N SER A 55 -7.20 8.14 -3.91
CA SER A 55 -8.54 7.57 -4.15
C SER A 55 -8.90 6.47 -3.14
N SER A 56 -8.04 6.19 -2.14
CA SER A 56 -8.27 5.12 -1.17
C SER A 56 -9.09 5.64 0.02
N PRO A 57 -10.32 5.13 0.27
CA PRO A 57 -11.11 5.51 1.44
C PRO A 57 -10.38 5.24 2.77
N ARG A 58 -9.65 4.12 2.85
CA ARG A 58 -8.81 3.79 4.01
C ARG A 58 -7.76 4.86 4.30
N ARG A 59 -7.05 5.32 3.25
CA ARG A 59 -6.03 6.36 3.40
C ARG A 59 -6.63 7.70 3.79
N ARG A 60 -7.77 8.08 3.18
CA ARG A 60 -8.49 9.31 3.55
C ARG A 60 -8.82 9.31 5.02
N TYR A 61 -9.50 8.27 5.50
CA TYR A 61 -9.87 8.15 6.91
C TYR A 61 -8.66 8.24 7.84
N ALA A 62 -7.60 7.47 7.57
CA ALA A 62 -6.41 7.47 8.42
C ALA A 62 -5.67 8.82 8.43
N LEU A 63 -5.66 9.55 7.29
CA LEU A 63 -5.06 10.88 7.20
C LEU A 63 -5.90 11.94 7.94
N GLU A 64 -7.22 11.92 7.76
CA GLU A 64 -8.13 12.81 8.49
C GLU A 64 -7.97 12.67 10.00
N THR A 65 -7.79 11.45 10.47
CA THR A 65 -7.74 11.15 11.90
C THR A 65 -6.38 11.45 12.53
N ASN A 66 -5.27 11.23 11.80
CA ASN A 66 -3.97 11.14 12.45
C ASN A 66 -2.90 12.10 11.87
N LEU A 67 -3.12 12.73 10.71
CA LEU A 67 -2.06 13.45 10.02
C LEU A 67 -1.61 14.72 10.76
N ALA A 68 -2.54 15.41 11.41
CA ALA A 68 -2.26 16.64 12.13
C ALA A 68 -1.21 16.49 13.23
N ASP A 69 -1.14 15.30 13.87
CA ASP A 69 -0.17 14.98 14.92
C ASP A 69 1.22 14.57 14.38
N LEU A 70 1.34 14.36 13.07
CA LEU A 70 2.55 13.81 12.46
C LEU A 70 3.35 14.81 11.64
N ILE A 71 2.72 15.87 11.15
CA ILE A 71 3.40 16.87 10.34
C ILE A 71 3.51 18.20 11.08
N PRO A 72 4.60 18.97 10.87
CA PRO A 72 4.83 20.23 11.60
C PRO A 72 4.01 21.42 11.07
N ILE A 73 3.05 21.18 10.17
CA ILE A 73 2.21 22.21 9.57
C ILE A 73 0.78 22.04 10.11
N SER A 74 0.24 23.09 10.72
CA SER A 74 -1.16 23.10 11.12
C SER A 74 -2.06 23.42 9.93
N PHE A 75 -3.27 22.87 9.90
CA PHE A 75 -4.28 23.11 8.87
C PHE A 75 -5.69 23.09 9.48
N SER A 76 -6.62 23.87 8.89
CA SER A 76 -8.02 23.90 9.33
C SER A 76 -8.82 22.72 8.79
N LYS A 77 -8.53 22.30 7.55
CA LYS A 77 -9.21 21.17 6.89
C LYS A 77 -8.28 20.42 5.98
N ILE A 78 -8.58 19.15 5.78
CA ILE A 78 -7.92 18.29 4.80
C ILE A 78 -8.92 17.91 3.72
N ASN A 79 -8.53 18.06 2.45
CA ASN A 79 -9.31 17.65 1.30
C ASN A 79 -8.55 16.63 0.45
N PHE A 80 -9.29 15.83 -0.32
CA PHE A 80 -8.71 14.77 -1.13
C PHE A 80 -9.08 14.91 -2.59
N ILE A 81 -8.08 14.73 -3.45
CA ILE A 81 -8.25 14.64 -4.90
C ILE A 81 -8.05 13.19 -5.31
N ASP A 82 -9.02 12.66 -6.06
CA ASP A 82 -8.90 11.33 -6.66
C ASP A 82 -7.77 11.26 -7.68
N ILE A 83 -6.99 10.19 -7.60
CA ILE A 83 -5.87 9.97 -8.52
C ILE A 83 -5.83 8.52 -9.01
N ARG A 84 -5.73 8.36 -10.33
CA ARG A 84 -5.62 7.06 -11.01
C ARG A 84 -4.42 7.04 -11.95
N GLY A 85 -4.02 5.84 -12.33
CA GLY A 85 -2.86 5.57 -13.17
C GLY A 85 -1.78 4.78 -12.43
N ASN A 86 -0.71 4.43 -13.11
CA ASN A 86 0.49 3.86 -12.49
C ASN A 86 1.23 4.91 -11.63
N ILE A 87 2.25 4.48 -10.90
CA ILE A 87 2.99 5.36 -9.98
C ILE A 87 3.59 6.57 -10.72
N ASP A 88 4.25 6.36 -11.85
CA ASP A 88 4.87 7.45 -12.61
C ASP A 88 3.85 8.50 -13.05
N THR A 89 2.70 8.06 -13.54
CA THR A 89 1.61 8.96 -13.92
C THR A 89 1.08 9.75 -12.72
N ARG A 90 0.94 9.10 -11.56
CA ARG A 90 0.49 9.75 -10.33
C ARG A 90 1.50 10.78 -9.84
N LEU A 91 2.79 10.44 -9.83
CA LEU A 91 3.83 11.36 -9.41
C LEU A 91 3.96 12.57 -10.36
N LYS A 92 3.86 12.36 -11.68
CA LYS A 92 3.82 13.46 -12.66
C LYS A 92 2.63 14.40 -12.40
N LYS A 93 1.43 13.86 -12.18
CA LYS A 93 0.24 14.65 -11.86
C LYS A 93 0.39 15.42 -10.54
N PHE A 94 0.97 14.80 -9.51
CA PHE A 94 1.26 15.46 -8.25
C PHE A 94 2.23 16.62 -8.42
N MET A 95 3.33 16.42 -9.14
CA MET A 95 4.34 17.46 -9.37
C MET A 95 3.81 18.64 -10.18
N ALA A 96 2.93 18.39 -11.16
CA ALA A 96 2.34 19.40 -12.03
C ALA A 96 1.06 20.05 -11.48
N GLY A 97 0.41 19.43 -10.49
CA GLY A 97 -0.89 19.87 -9.95
C GLY A 97 -0.80 20.76 -8.72
N GLU A 98 -1.96 21.21 -8.25
CA GLU A 98 -2.09 22.09 -7.09
C GLU A 98 -2.14 21.37 -5.75
N ALA A 99 -2.21 20.04 -5.73
CA ALA A 99 -2.24 19.28 -4.48
C ALA A 99 -0.95 19.46 -3.68
N HIS A 100 -1.09 19.55 -2.38
CA HIS A 100 0.00 19.72 -1.42
C HIS A 100 0.75 18.42 -1.15
N GLY A 101 0.08 17.26 -1.29
CA GLY A 101 0.70 15.96 -1.07
C GLY A 101 0.07 14.81 -1.85
N ILE A 102 0.75 13.67 -1.82
CA ILE A 102 0.28 12.40 -2.38
C ILE A 102 0.67 11.24 -1.47
N VAL A 103 -0.21 10.23 -1.36
CA VAL A 103 0.09 8.99 -0.64
C VAL A 103 0.14 7.81 -1.60
N VAL A 104 1.23 7.06 -1.53
CA VAL A 104 1.47 5.86 -2.34
C VAL A 104 1.98 4.71 -1.48
N ALA A 105 1.85 3.47 -1.98
CA ALA A 105 2.42 2.31 -1.28
C ALA A 105 3.95 2.31 -1.42
N LYS A 106 4.67 2.20 -0.30
CA LYS A 106 6.14 2.17 -0.28
C LYS A 106 6.70 1.03 -1.14
N ALA A 107 6.12 -0.16 -1.08
CA ALA A 107 6.52 -1.29 -1.91
C ALA A 107 6.56 -0.97 -3.42
N ALA A 108 5.67 -0.10 -3.91
CA ALA A 108 5.67 0.30 -5.33
C ALA A 108 6.82 1.26 -5.64
N ILE A 109 7.14 2.16 -4.71
CA ILE A 109 8.28 3.07 -4.80
C ILE A 109 9.60 2.28 -4.79
N ASP A 110 9.77 1.41 -3.79
CA ASP A 110 11.00 0.60 -3.64
C ASP A 110 11.28 -0.24 -4.88
N ARG A 111 10.25 -0.88 -5.45
CA ARG A 111 10.39 -1.69 -6.68
C ARG A 111 10.85 -0.87 -7.88
N ILE A 112 10.33 0.36 -8.05
CA ILE A 112 10.74 1.23 -9.15
C ILE A 112 12.19 1.68 -8.94
N LEU A 113 12.55 2.09 -7.72
CA LEU A 113 13.92 2.51 -7.41
C LEU A 113 14.94 1.38 -7.59
N GLU A 114 14.58 0.15 -7.21
CA GLU A 114 15.42 -1.03 -7.44
C GLU A 114 15.61 -1.33 -8.93
N TYR A 115 14.53 -1.27 -9.70
CA TYR A 115 14.58 -1.41 -11.15
C TYR A 115 15.45 -0.32 -11.79
N GLU A 116 15.27 0.93 -11.41
CA GLU A 116 16.06 2.06 -11.92
C GLU A 116 17.55 1.90 -11.59
N LYS A 117 17.87 1.51 -10.35
CA LYS A 117 19.24 1.23 -9.92
C LYS A 117 19.87 0.12 -10.76
N SER A 118 19.16 -0.98 -10.96
CA SER A 118 19.65 -2.13 -11.74
C SER A 118 19.85 -1.80 -13.23
N ASN A 119 19.14 -0.80 -13.76
CA ASN A 119 19.22 -0.37 -15.15
C ASN A 119 19.97 0.97 -15.35
N ASN A 120 20.64 1.49 -14.31
CA ASN A 120 21.38 2.76 -14.34
C ASN A 120 20.53 3.96 -14.79
N ILE A 121 19.23 3.97 -14.42
CA ILE A 121 18.32 5.07 -14.72
C ILE A 121 18.49 6.15 -13.64
N SER A 122 18.98 7.34 -14.02
CA SER A 122 19.28 8.44 -13.11
C SER A 122 18.20 9.53 -13.09
N THR A 123 17.29 9.53 -14.06
CA THR A 123 16.21 10.52 -14.18
C THR A 123 14.88 9.86 -14.45
N SER A 124 13.92 10.09 -13.55
CA SER A 124 12.58 9.53 -13.64
C SER A 124 11.60 10.39 -12.84
N PRO A 125 10.29 10.17 -12.98
CA PRO A 125 9.29 10.86 -12.16
C PRO A 125 9.49 10.67 -10.66
N ILE A 126 9.91 9.48 -10.24
CA ILE A 126 10.15 9.20 -8.82
C ILE A 126 11.41 9.90 -8.31
N GLN A 127 12.50 9.89 -9.07
CA GLN A 127 13.72 10.61 -8.71
C GLN A 127 13.46 12.11 -8.59
N THR A 128 12.70 12.67 -9.53
CA THR A 128 12.28 14.07 -9.50
C THR A 128 11.43 14.37 -8.26
N CYS A 129 10.44 13.53 -7.98
CA CYS A 129 9.55 13.69 -6.84
C CYS A 129 10.31 13.61 -5.50
N LEU A 130 11.22 12.64 -5.34
CA LEU A 130 12.03 12.48 -4.13
C LEU A 130 12.90 13.71 -3.85
N LYS A 131 13.45 14.35 -4.90
CA LYS A 131 14.28 15.56 -4.78
C LYS A 131 13.46 16.82 -4.50
N ALA A 132 12.27 16.91 -5.07
CA ALA A 132 11.41 18.10 -5.02
C ALA A 132 10.35 18.05 -3.93
N SER A 133 10.31 16.99 -3.10
CA SER A 133 9.33 16.83 -2.03
C SER A 133 10.01 16.48 -0.71
N GLN A 134 9.35 16.79 0.39
CA GLN A 134 9.58 16.12 1.67
C GLN A 134 8.75 14.85 1.70
N TRP A 135 9.25 13.80 2.33
CA TRP A 135 8.52 12.55 2.41
C TRP A 135 8.72 11.87 3.75
N MET A 136 7.72 11.08 4.12
CA MET A 136 7.76 10.24 5.30
C MET A 136 7.10 8.89 5.05
N VAL A 137 7.58 7.88 5.77
CA VAL A 137 6.93 6.56 5.81
C VAL A 137 5.94 6.56 6.96
N LEU A 138 4.67 6.33 6.65
CA LEU A 138 3.60 6.38 7.64
C LEU A 138 3.66 5.16 8.58
N PRO A 139 3.57 5.35 9.92
CA PRO A 139 3.67 4.26 10.88
C PRO A 139 2.43 3.35 10.82
N LEU A 140 2.63 2.03 10.86
CA LEU A 140 1.54 1.05 10.80
C LEU A 140 0.59 1.12 12.01
N SER A 141 1.04 1.64 13.13
CA SER A 141 0.20 1.83 14.32
C SER A 141 -0.97 2.78 14.11
N LEU A 142 -0.79 3.80 13.27
CA LEU A 142 -1.80 4.80 12.95
C LEU A 142 -2.36 4.63 11.53
N PHE A 143 -1.54 4.10 10.62
CA PHE A 143 -1.85 3.92 9.20
C PHE A 143 -1.65 2.45 8.79
N PRO A 144 -2.46 1.51 9.31
CA PRO A 144 -2.37 0.13 8.86
C PRO A 144 -2.65 0.06 7.35
N SER A 145 -1.90 -0.79 6.66
CA SER A 145 -1.96 -0.93 5.20
C SER A 145 -3.26 -1.60 4.74
N ALA A 146 -3.50 -1.58 3.44
CA ALA A 146 -4.47 -2.51 2.87
C ALA A 146 -3.98 -3.95 3.10
N PRO A 147 -4.88 -4.92 3.38
CA PRO A 147 -4.50 -6.31 3.49
C PRO A 147 -3.70 -6.77 2.28
N ALA A 148 -2.65 -7.53 2.52
CA ALA A 148 -1.73 -8.02 1.50
C ALA A 148 -0.92 -6.93 0.76
N GLN A 149 -0.93 -5.66 1.18
CA GLN A 149 -0.08 -4.65 0.55
C GLN A 149 1.40 -5.04 0.69
N GLY A 150 2.14 -5.00 -0.43
CA GLY A 150 3.54 -5.40 -0.49
C GLY A 150 3.77 -6.91 -0.71
N ALA A 151 2.71 -7.72 -0.71
CA ALA A 151 2.80 -9.14 -1.00
C ALA A 151 2.41 -9.46 -2.45
N ILE A 152 3.08 -10.47 -3.01
CA ILE A 152 2.78 -11.06 -4.32
C ILE A 152 2.07 -12.39 -4.08
N GLY A 153 0.91 -12.58 -4.71
CA GLY A 153 0.20 -13.86 -4.67
C GLY A 153 0.50 -14.67 -5.92
N ILE A 154 0.84 -15.95 -5.73
CA ILE A 154 1.09 -16.90 -6.82
C ILE A 154 -0.13 -17.82 -6.93
N GLU A 155 -0.91 -17.61 -7.99
CA GLU A 155 -2.15 -18.32 -8.26
C GLU A 155 -1.89 -19.52 -9.15
N VAL A 156 -2.51 -20.65 -8.78
CA VAL A 156 -2.46 -21.92 -9.53
C VAL A 156 -3.85 -22.54 -9.61
N ALA A 157 -4.13 -23.30 -10.64
CA ALA A 157 -5.35 -24.09 -10.75
C ALA A 157 -5.42 -25.17 -9.66
N ASN A 158 -6.56 -25.28 -8.95
CA ASN A 158 -6.74 -26.18 -7.80
C ASN A 158 -6.50 -27.67 -8.14
N LYS A 159 -6.60 -28.03 -9.42
CA LYS A 159 -6.37 -29.40 -9.90
C LYS A 159 -4.93 -29.71 -10.31
N ASN A 160 -4.06 -28.70 -10.36
CA ASN A 160 -2.66 -28.89 -10.78
C ASN A 160 -1.73 -29.08 -9.58
N HIS A 161 -1.74 -30.29 -9.03
CA HIS A 161 -0.95 -30.63 -7.82
C HIS A 161 0.55 -30.42 -8.02
N SER A 162 1.10 -30.72 -9.21
CA SER A 162 2.52 -30.55 -9.50
C SER A 162 2.96 -29.08 -9.40
N LEU A 163 2.18 -28.16 -9.95
CA LEU A 163 2.47 -26.72 -9.83
C LEU A 163 2.21 -26.18 -8.42
N ILE A 164 1.22 -26.74 -7.72
CA ILE A 164 0.97 -26.38 -6.32
C ILE A 164 2.19 -26.74 -5.47
N ASP A 165 2.71 -27.97 -5.57
CA ASP A 165 3.89 -28.41 -4.84
C ASP A 165 5.11 -27.55 -5.15
N LEU A 166 5.32 -27.20 -6.43
CA LEU A 166 6.38 -26.31 -6.85
C LEU A 166 6.26 -24.92 -6.20
N VAL A 167 5.07 -24.31 -6.25
CA VAL A 167 4.82 -23.00 -5.65
C VAL A 167 4.96 -23.04 -4.12
N GLN A 168 4.52 -24.12 -3.49
CA GLN A 168 4.68 -24.29 -2.05
C GLN A 168 6.14 -24.45 -1.63
N SER A 169 7.00 -25.03 -2.48
CA SER A 169 8.43 -25.17 -2.19
C SER A 169 9.17 -23.82 -2.10
N ILE A 170 8.67 -22.77 -2.75
CA ILE A 170 9.23 -21.41 -2.71
C ILE A 170 8.43 -20.47 -1.84
N ASN A 171 7.38 -20.97 -1.17
CA ASN A 171 6.47 -20.13 -0.38
C ASN A 171 7.14 -19.61 0.88
N GLU A 172 7.10 -18.30 1.08
CA GLU A 172 7.49 -17.67 2.33
C GLU A 172 6.33 -17.73 3.32
N LYS A 173 6.43 -18.70 4.25
CA LYS A 173 5.34 -19.10 5.14
C LYS A 173 4.85 -17.98 6.07
N GLU A 174 5.76 -17.19 6.65
CA GLU A 174 5.39 -16.10 7.57
C GLU A 174 4.54 -15.05 6.85
N THR A 175 4.98 -14.59 5.67
CA THR A 175 4.22 -13.66 4.85
C THR A 175 2.86 -14.25 4.46
N PHE A 176 2.84 -15.53 4.02
CA PHE A 176 1.61 -16.20 3.60
C PHE A 176 0.58 -16.21 4.73
N ASP A 177 0.98 -16.71 5.90
CA ASP A 177 0.11 -16.82 7.08
C ASP A 177 -0.40 -15.42 7.55
N ASN A 178 0.48 -14.41 7.54
CA ASN A 178 0.12 -13.06 7.93
C ASN A 178 -0.88 -12.44 6.95
N VAL A 179 -0.65 -12.58 5.64
CA VAL A 179 -1.56 -12.07 4.60
C VAL A 179 -2.93 -12.76 4.64
N VAL A 180 -2.96 -14.09 4.77
CA VAL A 180 -4.22 -14.82 4.91
C VAL A 180 -5.01 -14.33 6.12
N ASN A 181 -4.33 -14.10 7.24
CA ASN A 181 -4.98 -13.56 8.45
C ASN A 181 -5.47 -12.12 8.26
N GLU A 182 -4.71 -11.24 7.60
CA GLU A 182 -5.15 -9.87 7.27
C GLU A 182 -6.44 -9.90 6.42
N ARG A 183 -6.46 -10.74 5.38
CA ARG A 183 -7.61 -10.90 4.48
C ARG A 183 -8.83 -11.47 5.20
N LYS A 184 -8.62 -12.48 6.08
CA LYS A 184 -9.67 -13.05 6.93
C LYS A 184 -10.25 -12.02 7.91
N ILE A 185 -9.43 -11.12 8.45
CA ILE A 185 -9.92 -10.03 9.29
C ILE A 185 -10.76 -9.06 8.44
N MET A 186 -10.26 -8.64 7.28
CA MET A 186 -10.97 -7.74 6.39
C MET A 186 -12.32 -8.30 5.91
N SER A 187 -12.41 -9.61 5.63
CA SER A 187 -13.67 -10.23 5.19
C SER A 187 -14.81 -10.11 6.22
N ARG A 188 -14.49 -9.97 7.51
CA ARG A 188 -15.47 -9.77 8.58
C ARG A 188 -16.11 -8.38 8.55
N TYR A 189 -15.49 -7.43 7.86
CA TYR A 189 -15.95 -6.06 7.70
C TYR A 189 -16.49 -5.79 6.29
N GLY A 190 -17.02 -6.81 5.61
CA GLY A 190 -17.65 -6.69 4.30
C GLY A 190 -16.70 -6.81 3.10
N GLY A 191 -15.39 -6.87 3.32
CA GLY A 191 -14.37 -7.10 2.27
C GLY A 191 -14.24 -5.97 1.24
N GLY A 192 -13.09 -5.92 0.56
CA GLY A 192 -12.87 -5.07 -0.62
C GLY A 192 -12.14 -3.75 -0.40
N CYS A 193 -11.70 -3.16 -1.54
CA CYS A 193 -10.88 -1.93 -1.58
C CYS A 193 -11.66 -0.65 -1.23
N SER A 194 -12.99 -0.72 -1.13
CA SER A 194 -13.88 0.41 -0.79
C SER A 194 -13.96 0.69 0.71
N GLN A 195 -13.51 -0.25 1.54
CA GLN A 195 -13.60 -0.10 2.99
C GLN A 195 -12.61 0.94 3.54
N LYS A 196 -13.06 1.66 4.57
CA LYS A 196 -12.23 2.64 5.30
C LYS A 196 -11.29 1.99 6.32
N ILE A 197 -11.06 0.66 6.23
CA ILE A 197 -10.32 -0.14 7.21
C ILE A 197 -8.96 -0.54 6.65
N GLY A 198 -7.93 -0.38 7.47
CA GLY A 198 -6.61 -0.96 7.26
C GLY A 198 -6.35 -2.11 8.23
N VAL A 199 -5.65 -3.14 7.75
CA VAL A 199 -5.22 -4.28 8.56
C VAL A 199 -3.80 -4.63 8.20
N SER A 200 -2.92 -4.65 9.18
CA SER A 200 -1.51 -5.03 9.00
C SER A 200 -1.11 -6.03 10.08
N ILE A 201 -0.45 -7.10 9.67
CA ILE A 201 0.14 -8.10 10.58
C ILE A 201 1.61 -8.27 10.20
N TRP A 202 2.50 -8.15 11.17
CA TRP A 202 3.94 -8.38 10.98
C TRP A 202 4.57 -8.95 12.24
N GLU A 203 5.74 -9.53 12.09
CA GLU A 203 6.52 -10.05 13.20
C GLU A 203 7.77 -9.21 13.44
N LYS A 204 8.10 -8.99 14.70
CA LYS A 204 9.34 -8.32 15.13
C LYS A 204 9.77 -8.90 16.46
N ASN A 205 11.01 -9.37 16.54
CA ASN A 205 11.61 -9.95 17.75
C ASN A 205 10.73 -11.06 18.36
N ASN A 206 10.21 -11.98 17.53
CA ASN A 206 9.30 -13.07 17.88
C ASN A 206 7.94 -12.61 18.43
N LEU A 207 7.61 -11.33 18.29
CA LEU A 207 6.30 -10.78 18.63
C LEU A 207 5.50 -10.58 17.37
N LYS A 208 4.32 -11.18 17.30
CA LYS A 208 3.35 -10.94 16.24
C LYS A 208 2.54 -9.70 16.58
N ILE A 209 2.67 -8.67 15.76
CA ILE A 209 1.99 -7.39 15.95
C ILE A 209 0.87 -7.29 14.93
N LYS A 210 -0.30 -6.87 15.39
CA LYS A 210 -1.48 -6.62 14.56
C LYS A 210 -1.96 -5.19 14.78
N SER A 211 -2.11 -4.44 13.68
CA SER A 211 -2.72 -3.12 13.69
C SER A 211 -3.97 -3.12 12.83
N ILE A 212 -5.06 -2.60 13.39
CA ILE A 212 -6.34 -2.41 12.70
C ILE A 212 -6.80 -1.00 13.02
N ASN A 213 -7.12 -0.22 12.00
CA ASN A 213 -7.69 1.11 12.16
C ASN A 213 -8.67 1.38 11.01
N GLY A 214 -9.78 2.02 11.32
CA GLY A 214 -10.77 2.34 10.30
C GLY A 214 -12.15 2.56 10.87
N LEU A 215 -13.10 2.80 9.97
CA LEU A 215 -14.52 2.97 10.26
C LEU A 215 -15.30 1.84 9.57
N THR A 216 -16.14 1.14 10.33
CA THR A 216 -17.16 0.25 9.80
C THR A 216 -18.40 1.06 9.47
N GLU A 217 -19.02 0.79 8.34
CA GLU A 217 -20.40 1.22 8.09
C GLU A 217 -21.29 0.18 8.78
N ASP A 218 -21.79 0.53 9.96
CA ASP A 218 -22.87 -0.21 10.65
C ASP A 218 -24.23 0.29 10.13
#